data_1d28d343b9ef1c4a2e7d59c1ca1f41aa
#
_entry.id   1d28d343b9ef1c4a2e7d59c1ca1f41aa
#
_cell.length_a   1.000
_cell.length_b   1.000
_cell.length_c   1.000
_cell.angle_alpha   90.00
_cell.angle_beta   90.00
_cell.angle_gamma   90.00
#
_symmetry.space_group_name_H-M   'P 1'
#
loop_
_entity.id
_entity.type
_entity.pdbx_description
1 polymer ?
#
loop_
_entity_poly.entity_id
_entity_poly.type
_entity_poly.pdbx_seq_one_letter_code
_entity_poly.pdbx_strand_id
1 'polypeptide(L)'
;MNIYSITCTRDKNHDATAAGLFTTLSSYGVHVKVLANQTSIFDAYKKGLEACGAEDEDIVILCHDDLQIQSPKDEFIAGLSKCLDKRVGVIGVAGTTYLSENAVWWDRAAWEAGKHSGVVWHPS
;
A
#
# COMPACT_ATOMS: atom_id res chain seq x y z
N MET A 1 -4.92 -4.82 17.91
CA MET A 1 -4.92 -4.39 16.49
C MET A 1 -3.86 -5.15 15.73
N ASN A 2 -4.24 -5.86 14.69
CA ASN A 2 -3.33 -6.53 13.79
C ASN A 2 -3.18 -5.74 12.49
N ILE A 3 -2.05 -5.90 11.84
CA ILE A 3 -1.79 -5.31 10.53
C ILE A 3 -1.53 -6.44 9.54
N TYR A 4 -2.28 -6.43 8.45
CA TYR A 4 -2.16 -7.39 7.36
C TYR A 4 -1.71 -6.66 6.11
N SER A 5 -0.94 -7.32 5.26
CA SER A 5 -0.68 -6.82 3.90
C SER A 5 -1.09 -7.86 2.87
N ILE A 6 -1.69 -7.39 1.79
CA ILE A 6 -2.10 -8.21 0.66
C ILE A 6 -1.40 -7.67 -0.57
N THR A 7 -0.61 -8.51 -1.22
CA THR A 7 0.18 -8.15 -2.39
C THR A 7 0.01 -9.19 -3.48
N CYS A 8 -0.20 -8.74 -4.71
CA CYS A 8 -0.17 -9.61 -5.89
C CYS A 8 1.24 -9.63 -6.46
N THR A 9 1.68 -10.79 -6.90
CA THR A 9 2.94 -10.94 -7.65
C THR A 9 2.71 -11.82 -8.88
N ARG A 10 3.50 -11.59 -9.93
CA ARG A 10 3.37 -12.34 -11.18
C ARG A 10 3.96 -13.75 -11.08
N ASP A 11 4.92 -13.94 -10.18
CA ASP A 11 5.61 -15.21 -10.03
C ASP A 11 5.73 -15.59 -8.56
N LYS A 12 5.72 -16.90 -8.30
CA LYS A 12 6.05 -17.46 -6.98
C LYS A 12 7.48 -17.11 -6.56
N ASN A 13 8.38 -17.05 -7.54
CA ASN A 13 9.78 -16.63 -7.37
C ASN A 13 9.89 -15.13 -7.64
N HIS A 14 9.26 -14.33 -6.78
CA HIS A 14 9.32 -12.88 -6.87
C HIS A 14 10.77 -12.38 -6.83
N ASP A 15 11.03 -11.25 -7.47
CA ASP A 15 12.37 -10.66 -7.55
C ASP A 15 12.87 -10.14 -6.19
N ALA A 16 14.11 -9.63 -6.18
CA ALA A 16 14.73 -9.12 -4.95
C ALA A 16 13.97 -7.94 -4.33
N THR A 17 13.33 -7.11 -5.14
CA THR A 17 12.53 -5.97 -4.65
C THR A 17 11.30 -6.45 -3.89
N ALA A 18 10.56 -7.37 -4.47
CA ALA A 18 9.39 -7.97 -3.84
C ALA A 18 9.78 -8.73 -2.56
N ALA A 19 10.84 -9.53 -2.62
CA ALA A 19 11.36 -10.23 -1.44
C ALA A 19 11.76 -9.27 -0.32
N GLY A 20 12.39 -8.15 -0.65
CA GLY A 20 12.77 -7.10 0.28
C GLY A 20 11.55 -6.46 0.94
N LEU A 21 10.51 -6.16 0.18
CA LEU A 21 9.25 -5.63 0.69
C LEU A 21 8.61 -6.58 1.71
N PHE A 22 8.49 -7.86 1.36
CA PHE A 22 7.86 -8.85 2.24
C PHE A 22 8.66 -9.08 3.51
N THR A 23 9.99 -9.12 3.41
CA THR A 23 10.88 -9.22 4.57
C THR A 23 10.73 -8.01 5.49
N THR A 24 10.70 -6.81 4.93
CA THR A 24 10.53 -5.58 5.70
C THR A 24 9.19 -5.55 6.43
N LEU A 25 8.09 -5.82 5.72
CA LEU A 25 6.76 -5.86 6.32
C LEU A 25 6.67 -6.90 7.44
N SER A 26 7.20 -8.10 7.21
CA SER A 26 7.23 -9.14 8.23
C SER A 26 8.04 -8.73 9.46
N SER A 27 9.18 -8.08 9.26
CA SER A 27 10.01 -7.57 10.37
C SER A 27 9.32 -6.47 11.16
N TYR A 28 8.36 -5.77 10.56
CA TYR A 28 7.54 -4.75 11.22
C TYR A 28 6.33 -5.33 11.95
N GLY A 29 6.17 -6.63 11.95
CA GLY A 29 5.05 -7.31 12.60
C GLY A 29 3.78 -7.37 11.76
N VAL A 30 3.88 -7.12 10.47
CA VAL A 30 2.77 -7.23 9.53
C VAL A 30 2.59 -8.68 9.10
N HIS A 31 1.35 -9.15 9.09
CA HIS A 31 1.00 -10.46 8.55
C HIS A 31 0.93 -10.36 7.02
N VAL A 32 1.93 -10.89 6.33
CA VAL A 32 2.09 -10.74 4.88
C VAL A 32 1.37 -11.86 4.14
N LYS A 33 0.46 -11.49 3.25
CA LYS A 33 -0.24 -12.39 2.33
C LYS A 33 0.17 -12.07 0.89
N VAL A 34 0.77 -13.04 0.22
CA VAL A 34 1.21 -12.92 -1.18
C VAL A 34 0.36 -13.81 -2.05
N LEU A 35 -0.23 -13.24 -3.09
CA LEU A 35 -1.05 -13.94 -4.08
C LEU A 35 -0.33 -13.92 -5.43
N ALA A 36 0.11 -15.10 -5.87
CA ALA A 36 0.84 -15.26 -7.13
C ALA A 36 -0.10 -15.60 -8.30
N ASN A 37 0.29 -15.16 -9.49
CA ASN A 37 -0.36 -15.56 -10.74
C ASN A 37 -1.86 -15.31 -10.80
N GLN A 38 -2.31 -14.19 -10.24
CA GLN A 38 -3.71 -13.79 -10.29
C GLN A 38 -4.05 -13.15 -11.64
N THR A 39 -5.25 -13.39 -12.13
CA THR A 39 -5.73 -12.83 -13.41
C THR A 39 -6.18 -11.38 -13.30
N SER A 40 -6.56 -10.96 -12.10
CA SER A 40 -7.05 -9.61 -11.81
C SER A 40 -6.56 -9.16 -10.45
N ILE A 41 -6.06 -7.92 -10.36
CA ILE A 41 -5.66 -7.31 -9.09
C ILE A 41 -6.87 -7.13 -8.16
N PHE A 42 -8.03 -6.82 -8.71
CA PHE A 42 -9.27 -6.66 -7.94
C PHE A 42 -9.71 -7.98 -7.30
N ASP A 43 -9.71 -9.06 -8.07
CA ASP A 43 -10.05 -10.38 -7.56
C ASP A 43 -9.04 -10.87 -6.52
N ALA A 44 -7.76 -10.60 -6.73
CA ALA A 44 -6.72 -10.95 -5.79
C ALA A 44 -6.87 -10.22 -4.46
N TYR A 45 -7.10 -8.93 -4.48
CA TYR A 45 -7.32 -8.16 -3.25
C TYR A 45 -8.61 -8.61 -2.54
N LYS A 46 -9.67 -8.88 -3.28
CA LYS A 46 -10.91 -9.42 -2.70
C LYS A 46 -10.67 -10.76 -2.01
N LYS A 47 -10.02 -11.70 -2.68
CA LYS A 47 -9.66 -12.99 -2.10
C LYS A 47 -8.78 -12.84 -0.87
N GLY A 48 -7.79 -11.96 -0.93
CA GLY A 48 -6.91 -11.69 0.19
C GLY A 48 -7.63 -11.12 1.40
N LEU A 49 -8.53 -10.16 1.18
CA LEU A 49 -9.36 -9.58 2.23
C LEU A 49 -10.27 -10.61 2.89
N GLU A 50 -10.91 -11.45 2.09
CA GLU A 50 -11.77 -12.53 2.61
C GLU A 50 -10.98 -13.58 3.40
N ALA A 51 -9.73 -13.85 3.00
CA ALA A 51 -8.90 -14.90 3.59
C ALA A 51 -8.06 -14.45 4.78
N CYS A 52 -7.77 -13.15 4.93
CA CYS A 52 -6.85 -12.69 5.98
C CYS A 52 -7.44 -12.72 7.39
N GLY A 53 -8.77 -12.74 7.52
CA GLY A 53 -9.43 -12.78 8.80
C GLY A 53 -9.35 -11.49 9.61
N ALA A 54 -9.10 -10.35 8.92
CA ALA A 54 -9.04 -9.05 9.59
C ALA A 54 -10.40 -8.67 10.19
N GLU A 55 -10.37 -8.11 11.38
CA GLU A 55 -11.52 -7.59 12.11
C GLU A 55 -11.61 -6.06 11.96
N ASP A 56 -12.70 -5.46 12.44
CA ASP A 56 -12.98 -4.03 12.27
C ASP A 56 -11.89 -3.11 12.84
N GLU A 57 -11.17 -3.56 13.86
CA GLU A 57 -10.09 -2.78 14.48
C GLU A 57 -8.72 -3.01 13.84
N ASP A 58 -8.66 -3.87 12.83
CA ASP A 58 -7.40 -4.20 12.15
C ASP A 58 -7.15 -3.29 10.95
N ILE A 59 -5.89 -3.22 10.54
CA ILE A 59 -5.48 -2.49 9.33
C ILE A 59 -5.12 -3.49 8.25
N VAL A 60 -5.62 -3.26 7.04
CA VAL A 60 -5.24 -4.02 5.87
C VAL A 60 -4.54 -3.10 4.87
N ILE A 61 -3.33 -3.45 4.49
CA ILE A 61 -2.52 -2.75 3.50
C ILE A 61 -2.65 -3.48 2.17
N LEU A 62 -3.16 -2.80 1.15
CA LEU A 62 -3.16 -3.28 -0.23
C LEU A 62 -1.99 -2.62 -0.95
N CYS A 63 -1.03 -3.38 -1.42
CA CYS A 63 0.16 -2.83 -2.03
C CYS A 63 0.67 -3.64 -3.22
N HIS A 64 1.38 -2.96 -4.11
CA HIS A 64 2.12 -3.59 -5.20
C HIS A 64 3.39 -4.27 -4.68
N ASP A 65 3.97 -5.14 -5.47
CA ASP A 65 5.18 -5.89 -5.13
C ASP A 65 6.50 -5.17 -5.45
N ASP A 66 6.42 -4.04 -6.14
CA ASP A 66 7.56 -3.22 -6.57
C ASP A 66 7.81 -1.99 -5.67
N LEU A 67 7.36 -2.04 -4.44
CA LEU A 67 7.53 -0.98 -3.45
C LEU A 67 8.73 -1.24 -2.55
N GLN A 68 9.30 -0.15 -2.04
CA GLN A 68 10.31 -0.18 -1.00
C GLN A 68 9.88 0.75 0.13
N ILE A 69 9.83 0.21 1.35
CA ILE A 69 9.49 1.00 2.54
C ILE A 69 10.77 1.67 3.03
N GLN A 70 10.78 3.00 3.08
CA GLN A 70 11.92 3.80 3.52
C GLN A 70 11.88 4.11 5.02
N SER A 71 10.70 4.16 5.61
CA SER A 71 10.52 4.52 7.02
C SER A 71 10.95 3.37 7.93
N PRO A 72 11.66 3.67 9.04
CA PRO A 72 11.88 2.70 10.10
C PRO A 72 10.58 2.19 10.70
N LYS A 73 10.62 1.03 11.34
CA LYS A 73 9.43 0.37 11.91
C LYS A 73 8.58 1.30 12.76
N ASP A 74 9.19 2.01 13.71
CA ASP A 74 8.45 2.83 14.67
C ASP A 74 7.74 4.01 13.97
N GLU A 75 8.39 4.63 13.00
CA GLU A 75 7.78 5.71 12.21
C GLU A 75 6.64 5.19 11.33
N PHE A 76 6.82 4.04 10.72
CA PHE A 76 5.80 3.40 9.88
C PHE A 76 4.55 3.08 10.70
N ILE A 77 4.71 2.42 11.84
CA ILE A 77 3.60 2.07 12.74
C ILE A 77 2.94 3.32 13.31
N ALA A 78 3.72 4.31 13.74
CA ALA A 78 3.20 5.57 14.25
C ALA A 78 2.40 6.34 13.19
N GLY A 79 2.88 6.33 11.94
CA GLY A 79 2.18 6.92 10.81
C GLY A 79 0.81 6.30 10.56
N LEU A 80 0.74 4.97 10.55
CA LEU A 80 -0.52 4.26 10.45
C LEU A 80 -1.47 4.59 11.61
N SER A 81 -0.95 4.59 12.82
CA SER A 81 -1.76 4.86 14.03
C SER A 81 -2.34 6.27 14.07
N LYS A 82 -1.59 7.28 13.59
CA LYS A 82 -2.09 8.67 13.50
C LYS A 82 -3.25 8.82 12.54
N CYS A 83 -3.34 7.97 11.54
CA CYS A 83 -4.40 8.00 10.55
C CYS A 83 -5.66 7.27 11.01
N LEU A 84 -5.63 6.58 12.14
CA LEU A 84 -6.77 5.86 12.68
C LEU A 84 -7.77 6.83 13.31
N ASP A 85 -8.87 7.03 12.63
CA ASP A 85 -10.04 7.75 13.11
C ASP A 85 -11.27 6.95 12.71
N LYS A 86 -12.27 6.88 13.56
CA LYS A 86 -13.49 6.10 13.29
C LYS A 86 -14.24 6.52 12.02
N ARG A 87 -13.93 7.69 11.50
CA ARG A 87 -14.51 8.22 10.25
C ARG A 87 -13.68 7.91 9.01
N VAL A 88 -12.46 7.40 9.19
CA VAL A 88 -11.55 7.08 8.09
C VAL A 88 -11.71 5.62 7.70
N GLY A 89 -12.17 5.36 6.48
CA GLY A 89 -12.29 4.01 5.93
C GLY A 89 -11.11 3.59 5.06
N VAL A 90 -10.48 4.55 4.39
CA VAL A 90 -9.36 4.30 3.46
C VAL A 90 -8.30 5.38 3.59
N ILE A 91 -7.04 4.99 3.53
CA ILE A 91 -5.88 5.88 3.55
C ILE A 91 -5.02 5.58 2.31
N GLY A 92 -4.74 6.60 1.52
CA GLY A 92 -3.78 6.52 0.41
C GLY A 92 -2.50 7.26 0.77
N VAL A 93 -1.37 6.78 0.30
CA VAL A 93 -0.06 7.41 0.55
C VAL A 93 0.25 8.56 -0.41
N ALA A 94 -0.45 8.63 -1.52
CA ALA A 94 -0.30 9.69 -2.52
C ALA A 94 -1.60 9.94 -3.26
N GLY A 95 -1.81 11.15 -3.74
CA GLY A 95 -3.00 11.49 -4.50
C GLY A 95 -3.12 12.99 -4.74
N THR A 96 -4.26 13.40 -5.25
CA THR A 96 -4.60 14.79 -5.49
C THR A 96 -6.08 15.07 -5.23
N THR A 97 -6.40 16.28 -4.81
CA THR A 97 -7.77 16.79 -4.75
C THR A 97 -8.16 17.55 -6.02
N TYR A 98 -7.24 17.67 -6.98
CA TYR A 98 -7.46 18.33 -8.27
C TYR A 98 -7.49 17.30 -9.40
N LEU A 99 -8.58 17.25 -10.14
CA LEU A 99 -8.71 16.40 -11.33
C LEU A 99 -8.26 17.18 -12.56
N SER A 100 -7.09 16.83 -13.08
CA SER A 100 -6.58 17.38 -14.33
C SER A 100 -7.23 16.73 -15.56
N GLU A 101 -7.06 17.31 -16.74
CA GLU A 101 -7.54 16.72 -18.00
C GLU A 101 -7.00 15.30 -18.23
N ASN A 102 -5.77 15.05 -17.79
CA ASN A 102 -5.13 13.73 -17.91
C ASN A 102 -5.57 12.74 -16.82
N ALA A 103 -6.32 13.18 -15.82
CA ALA A 103 -6.82 12.38 -14.72
C ALA A 103 -5.74 11.60 -13.95
N VAL A 104 -4.54 12.16 -13.83
CA VAL A 104 -3.43 11.57 -13.07
C VAL A 104 -3.04 12.47 -11.90
N TRP A 105 -2.80 11.86 -10.73
CA TRP A 105 -2.54 12.61 -9.50
C TRP A 105 -1.19 13.35 -9.53
N TRP A 106 -0.22 12.87 -10.32
CA TRP A 106 1.10 13.46 -10.46
C TRP A 106 1.22 14.49 -11.61
N ASP A 107 0.10 14.87 -12.21
CA ASP A 107 0.10 15.86 -13.28
C ASP A 107 0.67 17.19 -12.79
N ARG A 108 1.43 17.86 -13.66
CA ARG A 108 2.00 19.18 -13.38
C ARG A 108 0.95 20.19 -12.93
N ALA A 109 -0.24 20.14 -13.52
CA ALA A 109 -1.35 20.99 -13.12
C ALA A 109 -1.76 20.81 -11.66
N ALA A 110 -1.75 19.58 -11.14
CA ALA A 110 -2.03 19.28 -9.73
C ALA A 110 -0.93 19.84 -8.82
N TRP A 111 0.33 19.74 -9.22
CA TRP A 111 1.46 20.33 -8.50
C TRP A 111 1.35 21.85 -8.43
N GLU A 112 1.13 22.51 -9.56
CA GLU A 112 1.01 23.97 -9.66
C GLU A 112 -0.19 24.50 -8.86
N ALA A 113 -1.27 23.73 -8.77
CA ALA A 113 -2.43 24.05 -7.95
C ALA A 113 -2.22 23.79 -6.44
N GLY A 114 -1.10 23.16 -6.04
CA GLY A 114 -0.83 22.79 -4.65
C GLY A 114 -1.80 21.77 -4.07
N LYS A 115 -2.41 20.94 -4.91
CA LYS A 115 -3.48 20.00 -4.54
C LYS A 115 -3.04 18.54 -4.46
N HIS A 116 -1.79 18.24 -4.82
CA HIS A 116 -1.25 16.89 -4.69
C HIS A 116 -0.79 16.61 -3.25
N SER A 117 -0.76 15.33 -2.90
CA SER A 117 -0.19 14.82 -1.65
C SER A 117 0.67 13.60 -1.93
N GLY A 118 1.75 13.49 -1.18
CA GLY A 118 2.68 12.38 -1.31
C GLY A 118 3.74 12.58 -2.39
N VAL A 119 4.80 11.82 -2.28
CA VAL A 119 5.91 11.77 -3.25
C VAL A 119 6.25 10.31 -3.52
N VAL A 120 6.31 9.95 -4.80
CA VAL A 120 6.77 8.63 -5.21
C VAL A 120 8.17 8.75 -5.80
N TRP A 121 9.10 8.04 -5.23
CA TRP A 121 10.46 7.94 -5.72
C TRP A 121 10.59 6.80 -6.71
N HIS A 122 11.15 7.09 -7.87
CA HIS A 122 11.52 6.07 -8.84
C HIS A 122 13.05 6.00 -8.88
N PRO A 123 13.65 4.84 -8.54
CA PRO A 123 15.08 4.67 -8.72
C PRO A 123 15.41 4.74 -10.21
N SER A 124 16.40 5.55 -10.53
CA SER A 124 16.89 5.72 -11.91
C SER A 124 17.85 4.59 -12.30
#